data_6b37af1b280aee51e724a44ad7b40883
#
_entry.id   6b37af1b280aee51e724a44ad7b40883
#
_cell.length_a   1.000
_cell.length_b   1.000
_cell.length_c   1.000
_cell.angle_alpha   90.00
_cell.angle_beta   90.00
_cell.angle_gamma   90.00
#
_symmetry.space_group_name_H-M   'P 1'
#
loop_
_entity.id
_entity.type
_entity.pdbx_description
1 polymer ?
#
loop_
_entity_poly.entity_id
_entity_poly.type
_entity_poly.pdbx_seq_one_letter_code
_entity_poly.pdbx_strand_id
1 'polypeptide(L)'
;SSAKVMGEEIIRSAKERGVDSTAIRLFNVYGENMDPTLQGRGRVIPNFLNALQQGLAIPVEGDGSQSRTFTWIGDVIEGLVQLMQHHRELPLVMNMGSEETITILDLAKMMATVIDIDPIIEFADRLSGDPDWRCPDCSLLRQTIGWSPQTSIEEGLRILISET
;
A
#
# COMPACT_ATOMS: atom_id res chain seq x y z
N SER A 1 9.96 3.57 -11.39
CA SER A 1 11.26 3.07 -11.89
C SER A 1 11.12 2.68 -13.36
N SER A 2 12.22 2.73 -14.12
CA SER A 2 12.24 2.40 -15.56
C SER A 2 11.69 0.98 -15.84
N ALA A 3 11.97 0.02 -14.97
CA ALA A 3 11.48 -1.36 -15.11
C ALA A 3 9.95 -1.47 -15.10
N LYS A 4 9.26 -0.67 -14.26
CA LYS A 4 7.79 -0.67 -14.23
C LYS A 4 7.20 -0.09 -15.52
N VAL A 5 7.79 0.99 -16.04
CA VAL A 5 7.39 1.59 -17.32
C VAL A 5 7.58 0.59 -18.46
N MET A 6 8.74 -0.09 -18.52
CA MET A 6 8.98 -1.14 -19.51
C MET A 6 7.97 -2.30 -19.40
N GLY A 7 7.59 -2.69 -18.18
CA GLY A 7 6.55 -3.70 -17.97
C GLY A 7 5.20 -3.29 -18.58
N GLU A 8 4.77 -2.06 -18.41
CA GLU A 8 3.54 -1.54 -19.01
C GLU A 8 3.61 -1.51 -20.55
N GLU A 9 4.76 -1.16 -21.13
CA GLU A 9 4.96 -1.21 -22.59
C GLU A 9 4.92 -2.64 -23.14
N ILE A 10 5.43 -3.63 -22.41
CA ILE A 10 5.30 -5.04 -22.77
C ILE A 10 3.83 -5.48 -22.80
N ILE A 11 3.05 -5.11 -21.77
CA ILE A 11 1.61 -5.39 -21.69
C ILE A 11 0.87 -4.72 -22.85
N ARG A 12 1.18 -3.47 -23.18
CA ARG A 12 0.62 -2.76 -24.34
C ARG A 12 0.88 -3.54 -25.64
N SER A 13 2.13 -3.91 -25.88
CA SER A 13 2.52 -4.65 -27.08
C SER A 13 1.90 -6.06 -27.15
N ALA A 14 1.67 -6.72 -26.01
CA ALA A 14 0.96 -8.00 -25.95
C ALA A 14 -0.52 -7.81 -26.32
N LYS A 15 -1.19 -6.80 -25.79
CA LYS A 15 -2.59 -6.47 -26.07
C LYS A 15 -2.80 -6.14 -27.56
N GLU A 16 -1.91 -5.35 -28.17
CA GLU A 16 -1.93 -5.06 -29.62
C GLU A 16 -1.80 -6.30 -30.50
N ARG A 17 -1.18 -7.37 -29.98
CA ARG A 17 -1.06 -8.68 -30.64
C ARG A 17 -2.20 -9.64 -30.33
N GLY A 18 -3.26 -9.17 -29.66
CA GLY A 18 -4.46 -9.95 -29.35
C GLY A 18 -4.34 -10.79 -28.07
N VAL A 19 -3.32 -10.56 -27.21
CA VAL A 19 -3.27 -11.17 -25.88
C VAL A 19 -4.12 -10.35 -24.94
N ASP A 20 -5.14 -10.95 -24.32
CA ASP A 20 -5.95 -10.30 -23.31
C ASP A 20 -5.09 -10.07 -22.05
N SER A 21 -4.75 -8.82 -21.83
CA SER A 21 -3.79 -8.43 -20.79
C SER A 21 -4.07 -7.03 -20.25
N THR A 22 -3.80 -6.84 -18.95
CA THR A 22 -3.93 -5.56 -18.25
C THR A 22 -2.80 -5.41 -17.23
N ALA A 23 -2.37 -4.19 -17.00
CA ALA A 23 -1.40 -3.87 -15.94
C ALA A 23 -2.14 -3.27 -14.74
N ILE A 24 -1.91 -3.83 -13.55
CA ILE A 24 -2.46 -3.31 -12.31
C ILE A 24 -1.35 -2.62 -11.51
N ARG A 25 -1.52 -1.34 -11.23
CA ARG A 25 -0.64 -0.56 -10.37
C ARG A 25 -1.11 -0.66 -8.93
N LEU A 26 -0.41 -1.44 -8.12
CA LEU A 26 -0.70 -1.61 -6.69
C LEU A 26 -0.11 -0.45 -5.88
N PHE A 27 -0.89 0.04 -4.90
CA PHE A 27 -0.49 1.16 -4.03
C PHE A 27 -0.37 0.71 -2.58
N ASN A 28 0.87 0.78 -2.04
CA ASN A 28 1.26 0.55 -0.64
C ASN A 28 0.51 -0.64 0.00
N VAL A 29 0.57 -1.79 -0.65
CA VAL A 29 -0.04 -3.03 -0.12
C VAL A 29 0.69 -3.46 1.13
N TYR A 30 -0.07 -3.80 2.17
CA TYR A 30 0.44 -4.34 3.42
C TYR A 30 -0.41 -5.52 3.88
N GLY A 31 0.13 -6.37 4.74
CA GLY A 31 -0.58 -7.52 5.26
C GLY A 31 0.35 -8.54 5.90
N GLU A 32 -0.18 -9.73 6.11
CA GLU A 32 0.51 -10.88 6.70
C GLU A 32 1.78 -11.25 5.92
N ASN A 33 2.71 -11.91 6.59
CA ASN A 33 3.98 -12.33 6.02
C ASN A 33 4.87 -11.20 5.49
N MET A 34 4.61 -9.94 5.89
CA MET A 34 5.59 -8.88 5.66
C MET A 34 6.81 -9.16 6.53
N ASP A 35 7.96 -9.38 5.88
CA ASP A 35 9.21 -9.60 6.60
C ASP A 35 9.66 -8.30 7.31
N PRO A 36 9.58 -8.23 8.66
CA PRO A 36 9.98 -7.04 9.41
C PRO A 36 11.49 -6.85 9.44
N THR A 37 12.28 -7.90 9.10
CA THR A 37 13.74 -7.82 9.07
C THR A 37 14.26 -7.15 7.79
N LEU A 38 13.46 -7.12 6.74
CA LEU A 38 13.77 -6.39 5.51
C LEU A 38 13.57 -4.90 5.73
N GLN A 39 14.46 -4.30 6.54
CA GLN A 39 14.49 -2.85 6.73
C GLN A 39 14.82 -2.16 5.42
N GLY A 40 14.17 -1.02 5.19
CA GLY A 40 14.43 -0.24 3.99
C GLY A 40 13.57 1.00 3.93
N ARG A 41 14.11 2.03 3.27
CA ARG A 41 13.38 3.27 3.05
C ARG A 41 12.11 3.01 2.23
N GLY A 42 11.01 3.61 2.63
CA GLY A 42 9.70 3.44 1.98
C GLY A 42 8.89 2.20 2.43
N ARG A 43 9.37 1.46 3.44
CA ARG A 43 8.64 0.34 4.05
C ARG A 43 8.13 0.75 5.44
N VAL A 44 7.19 1.68 5.46
CA VAL A 44 6.74 2.34 6.70
C VAL A 44 6.16 1.35 7.71
N ILE A 45 5.13 0.58 7.33
CA ILE A 45 4.45 -0.36 8.24
C ILE A 45 5.41 -1.43 8.81
N PRO A 46 6.23 -2.15 8.01
CA PRO A 46 7.20 -3.09 8.56
C PRO A 46 8.22 -2.45 9.50
N ASN A 47 8.72 -1.25 9.17
CA ASN A 47 9.68 -0.56 10.03
C ASN A 47 9.06 -0.17 11.37
N PHE A 48 7.83 0.33 11.36
CA PHE A 48 7.10 0.70 12.58
C PHE A 48 6.79 -0.53 13.42
N LEU A 49 6.31 -1.60 12.79
CA LEU A 49 6.02 -2.87 13.47
C LEU A 49 7.26 -3.42 14.17
N ASN A 50 8.40 -3.46 13.45
CA ASN A 50 9.68 -3.90 14.02
C ASN A 50 10.13 -3.03 15.21
N ALA A 51 10.00 -1.69 15.11
CA ALA A 51 10.36 -0.78 16.20
C ALA A 51 9.47 -1.03 17.43
N LEU A 52 8.15 -1.15 17.23
CA LEU A 52 7.19 -1.41 18.29
C LEU A 52 7.43 -2.76 18.99
N GLN A 53 7.68 -3.83 18.24
CA GLN A 53 7.96 -5.17 18.79
C GLN A 53 9.26 -5.21 19.62
N GLN A 54 10.25 -4.40 19.27
CA GLN A 54 11.52 -4.31 19.97
C GLN A 54 11.54 -3.27 21.10
N GLY A 55 10.46 -2.52 21.31
CA GLY A 55 10.41 -1.41 22.27
C GLY A 55 11.34 -0.25 21.91
N LEU A 56 11.63 -0.07 20.61
CA LEU A 56 12.46 0.99 20.07
C LEU A 56 11.62 2.20 19.65
N ALA A 57 12.29 3.34 19.47
CA ALA A 57 11.64 4.52 18.91
C ALA A 57 11.21 4.25 17.46
N ILE A 58 10.00 4.72 17.11
CA ILE A 58 9.44 4.63 15.75
C ILE A 58 10.13 5.70 14.90
N PRO A 59 10.84 5.32 13.80
CA PRO A 59 11.53 6.27 12.94
C PRO A 59 10.53 6.97 12.01
N VAL A 60 10.33 8.27 12.17
CA VAL A 60 9.46 9.10 11.32
C VAL A 60 10.32 10.04 10.50
N GLU A 61 10.30 9.92 9.17
CA GLU A 61 11.02 10.83 8.26
C GLU A 61 10.33 12.19 8.20
N GLY A 62 11.10 13.28 8.31
CA GLY A 62 10.59 14.65 8.39
C GLY A 62 9.80 14.88 9.69
N ASP A 63 8.73 15.64 9.61
CA ASP A 63 7.78 15.88 10.70
C ASP A 63 6.60 14.89 10.72
N GLY A 64 6.58 13.94 9.76
CA GLY A 64 5.53 12.95 9.62
C GLY A 64 4.22 13.47 9.01
N SER A 65 4.17 14.72 8.52
CA SER A 65 2.99 15.32 7.90
C SER A 65 2.68 14.75 6.50
N GLN A 66 3.65 14.11 5.85
CA GLN A 66 3.43 13.48 4.56
C GLN A 66 2.36 12.39 4.65
N SER A 67 1.42 12.41 3.68
CA SER A 67 0.27 11.49 3.65
C SER A 67 0.44 10.38 2.62
N ARG A 68 0.00 9.19 2.98
CA ARG A 68 -0.02 7.99 2.14
C ARG A 68 -1.34 7.26 2.28
N THR A 69 -1.62 6.39 1.33
CA THR A 69 -2.68 5.39 1.43
C THR A 69 -2.06 4.03 1.66
N PHE A 70 -2.76 3.15 2.35
CA PHE A 70 -2.33 1.77 2.57
C PHE A 70 -3.48 0.83 2.27
N THR A 71 -3.18 -0.28 1.59
CA THR A 71 -4.20 -1.22 1.11
C THR A 71 -3.97 -2.59 1.71
N TRP A 72 -4.99 -3.16 2.36
CA TRP A 72 -4.92 -4.50 2.91
C TRP A 72 -4.74 -5.55 1.82
N ILE A 73 -3.84 -6.50 2.04
CA ILE A 73 -3.52 -7.55 1.05
C ILE A 73 -4.74 -8.41 0.69
N GLY A 74 -5.62 -8.69 1.64
CA GLY A 74 -6.84 -9.47 1.41
C GLY A 74 -7.75 -8.81 0.36
N ASP A 75 -7.97 -7.49 0.48
CA ASP A 75 -8.76 -6.73 -0.49
C ASP A 75 -8.12 -6.74 -1.89
N VAL A 76 -6.78 -6.67 -1.95
CA VAL A 76 -6.04 -6.74 -3.23
C VAL A 76 -6.22 -8.09 -3.88
N ILE A 77 -6.10 -9.19 -3.10
CA ILE A 77 -6.28 -10.56 -3.62
C ILE A 77 -7.70 -10.73 -4.15
N GLU A 78 -8.71 -10.28 -3.40
CA GLU A 78 -10.10 -10.34 -3.86
C GLU A 78 -10.30 -9.57 -5.17
N GLY A 79 -9.78 -8.36 -5.26
CA GLY A 79 -9.85 -7.55 -6.49
C GLY A 79 -9.16 -8.20 -7.68
N LEU A 80 -8.01 -8.83 -7.49
CA LEU A 80 -7.32 -9.58 -8.54
C LEU A 80 -8.12 -10.80 -8.99
N VAL A 81 -8.74 -11.53 -8.07
CA VAL A 81 -9.63 -12.66 -8.41
C VAL A 81 -10.84 -12.18 -9.22
N GLN A 82 -11.48 -11.08 -8.82
CA GLN A 82 -12.59 -10.48 -9.56
C GLN A 82 -12.15 -10.07 -10.99
N LEU A 83 -10.96 -9.49 -11.15
CA LEU A 83 -10.40 -9.16 -12.46
C LEU A 83 -10.17 -10.40 -13.34
N MET A 84 -9.63 -11.48 -12.76
CA MET A 84 -9.42 -12.75 -13.49
C MET A 84 -10.72 -13.40 -13.93
N GLN A 85 -11.82 -13.18 -13.22
CA GLN A 85 -13.16 -13.69 -13.54
C GLN A 85 -13.95 -12.75 -14.47
N HIS A 86 -13.40 -11.58 -14.77
CA HIS A 86 -14.06 -10.59 -15.61
C HIS A 86 -13.99 -11.01 -17.08
N HIS A 87 -15.16 -11.18 -17.72
CA HIS A 87 -15.28 -11.71 -19.09
C HIS A 87 -15.32 -10.63 -20.19
N ARG A 88 -15.10 -9.37 -19.82
CA ARG A 88 -15.06 -8.27 -20.78
C ARG A 88 -13.62 -7.80 -20.95
N GLU A 89 -13.36 -7.12 -22.06
CA GLU A 89 -12.06 -6.50 -22.27
C GLU A 89 -11.73 -5.50 -21.15
N LEU A 90 -10.54 -5.67 -20.55
CA LEU A 90 -10.04 -4.81 -19.49
C LEU A 90 -9.28 -3.60 -20.07
N PRO A 91 -9.33 -2.43 -19.42
CA PRO A 91 -8.43 -1.32 -19.70
C PRO A 91 -6.96 -1.74 -19.64
N LEU A 92 -6.11 -1.07 -20.42
CA LEU A 92 -4.67 -1.40 -20.48
C LEU A 92 -3.97 -1.28 -19.12
N VAL A 93 -4.31 -0.23 -18.34
CA VAL A 93 -3.71 0.04 -17.03
C VAL A 93 -4.80 0.51 -16.07
N MET A 94 -4.79 -0.04 -14.86
CA MET A 94 -5.67 0.41 -13.78
C MET A 94 -4.88 0.52 -12.46
N ASN A 95 -5.26 1.48 -11.62
CA ASN A 95 -4.75 1.55 -10.26
C ASN A 95 -5.63 0.72 -9.33
N MET A 96 -5.00 0.07 -8.35
CA MET A 96 -5.68 -0.70 -7.29
C MET A 96 -5.08 -0.33 -5.94
N GLY A 97 -5.91 0.23 -5.07
CA GLY A 97 -5.50 0.64 -3.73
C GLY A 97 -6.60 1.39 -2.99
N SER A 98 -6.34 1.67 -1.71
CA SER A 98 -7.18 2.55 -0.91
C SER A 98 -6.98 4.00 -1.33
N GLU A 99 -8.07 4.78 -1.31
CA GLU A 99 -8.05 6.23 -1.50
C GLU A 99 -8.12 6.97 -0.14
N GLU A 100 -8.19 6.23 0.97
CA GLU A 100 -8.12 6.77 2.32
C GLU A 100 -6.68 7.14 2.67
N THR A 101 -6.44 8.43 2.95
CA THR A 101 -5.10 8.93 3.26
C THR A 101 -4.90 9.07 4.77
N ILE A 102 -3.71 8.71 5.24
CA ILE A 102 -3.27 8.92 6.61
C ILE A 102 -1.90 9.57 6.63
N THR A 103 -1.62 10.46 7.58
CA THR A 103 -0.26 10.98 7.78
C THR A 103 0.65 9.90 8.36
N ILE A 104 1.94 9.98 8.07
CA ILE A 104 2.90 9.01 8.62
C ILE A 104 2.95 9.09 10.15
N LEU A 105 2.81 10.28 10.71
CA LEU A 105 2.74 10.48 12.17
C LEU A 105 1.48 9.85 12.77
N ASP A 106 0.30 10.01 12.14
CA ASP A 106 -0.94 9.42 12.64
C ASP A 106 -0.93 7.89 12.49
N LEU A 107 -0.32 7.37 11.43
CA LEU A 107 -0.09 5.93 11.29
C LEU A 107 0.76 5.37 12.44
N ALA A 108 1.85 6.05 12.81
CA ALA A 108 2.70 5.64 13.94
C ALA A 108 1.92 5.59 15.25
N LYS A 109 1.12 6.63 15.53
CA LYS A 109 0.26 6.69 16.70
C LYS A 109 -0.83 5.61 16.69
N MET A 110 -1.48 5.40 15.54
CA MET A 110 -2.50 4.36 15.38
C MET A 110 -1.92 2.96 15.66
N MET A 111 -0.76 2.62 15.10
CA MET A 111 -0.10 1.34 15.35
C MET A 111 0.24 1.14 16.83
N ALA A 112 0.75 2.17 17.51
CA ALA A 112 1.03 2.12 18.94
C ALA A 112 -0.24 1.94 19.77
N THR A 113 -1.33 2.61 19.40
CA THR A 113 -2.64 2.47 20.05
C THR A 113 -3.20 1.05 19.91
N VAL A 114 -3.02 0.40 18.76
CA VAL A 114 -3.47 -0.98 18.54
C VAL A 114 -2.76 -1.97 19.48
N ILE A 115 -1.51 -1.68 19.86
CA ILE A 115 -0.70 -2.51 20.77
C ILE A 115 -0.86 -2.07 22.24
N ASP A 116 -1.62 -1.00 22.49
CA ASP A 116 -1.82 -0.40 23.85
C ASP A 116 -0.52 0.10 24.50
N ILE A 117 0.32 0.80 23.73
CA ILE A 117 1.55 1.42 24.22
C ILE A 117 1.65 2.88 23.82
N ASP A 118 2.37 3.68 24.64
CA ASP A 118 2.74 5.05 24.27
C ASP A 118 3.92 5.04 23.30
N PRO A 119 3.78 5.63 22.09
CA PRO A 119 4.85 5.59 21.10
C PRO A 119 6.00 6.53 21.47
N ILE A 120 7.23 6.02 21.41
CA ILE A 120 8.42 6.86 21.35
C ILE A 120 8.68 7.14 19.88
N ILE A 121 8.65 8.41 19.47
CA ILE A 121 8.86 8.81 18.08
C ILE A 121 10.23 9.49 17.95
N GLU A 122 11.03 9.04 17.00
CA GLU A 122 12.29 9.66 16.60
C GLU A 122 12.17 10.23 15.19
N PHE A 123 12.35 11.54 15.07
CA PHE A 123 12.28 12.21 13.78
C PHE A 123 13.66 12.16 13.09
N ALA A 124 13.63 11.73 11.82
CA ALA A 124 14.81 11.61 10.96
C ALA A 124 14.72 12.55 9.75
N ASP A 125 15.83 12.77 9.07
CA ASP A 125 15.85 13.59 7.86
C ASP A 125 14.98 12.98 6.78
N ARG A 126 14.12 13.82 6.19
CA ARG A 126 13.26 13.43 5.08
C ARG A 126 14.06 13.17 3.82
N LEU A 127 13.64 12.16 3.06
CA LEU A 127 14.22 11.89 1.74
C LEU A 127 13.93 13.02 0.77
N SER A 128 14.97 13.48 0.07
CA SER A 128 14.81 14.44 -1.02
C SER A 128 13.95 13.83 -2.15
N GLY A 129 12.91 14.55 -2.54
CA GLY A 129 11.99 14.14 -3.60
C GLY A 129 10.87 13.18 -3.18
N ASP A 130 10.74 12.88 -1.88
CA ASP A 130 9.55 12.18 -1.39
C ASP A 130 8.35 13.13 -1.40
N PRO A 131 7.24 12.81 -2.10
CA PRO A 131 6.10 13.71 -2.22
C PRO A 131 5.36 13.88 -0.88
N ASP A 132 4.76 15.05 -0.64
CA ASP A 132 3.95 15.31 0.55
C ASP A 132 2.67 14.48 0.56
N TRP A 133 2.13 14.18 -0.62
CA TRP A 133 0.89 13.45 -0.77
C TRP A 133 0.98 12.44 -1.90
N ARG A 134 0.48 11.24 -1.66
CA ARG A 134 0.38 10.18 -2.68
C ARG A 134 -0.89 9.37 -2.43
N CYS A 135 -1.84 9.47 -3.36
CA CYS A 135 -3.09 8.73 -3.36
C CYS A 135 -3.39 8.24 -4.78
N PRO A 136 -3.79 7.00 -5.01
CA PRO A 136 -4.23 6.53 -6.31
C PRO A 136 -5.60 7.11 -6.64
N ASP A 137 -5.89 7.27 -7.94
CA ASP A 137 -7.24 7.35 -8.45
C ASP A 137 -7.64 5.94 -8.91
N CYS A 138 -8.56 5.30 -8.19
CA CYS A 138 -9.08 3.96 -8.46
C CYS A 138 -10.46 3.97 -9.16
N SER A 139 -10.91 5.14 -9.63
CA SER A 139 -12.24 5.30 -10.27
C SER A 139 -12.44 4.36 -11.45
N LEU A 140 -11.41 4.15 -12.28
CA LEU A 140 -11.50 3.26 -13.44
C LEU A 140 -11.70 1.80 -13.03
N LEU A 141 -11.00 1.32 -12.00
CA LEU A 141 -11.18 -0.04 -11.49
C LEU A 141 -12.59 -0.23 -10.90
N ARG A 142 -13.07 0.76 -10.12
CA ARG A 142 -14.41 0.76 -9.56
C ARG A 142 -15.50 0.73 -10.65
N GLN A 143 -15.33 1.49 -11.72
CA GLN A 143 -16.26 1.48 -12.87
C GLN A 143 -16.20 0.17 -13.65
N THR A 144 -15.04 -0.49 -13.72
CA THR A 144 -14.84 -1.71 -14.53
C THR A 144 -15.42 -2.94 -13.85
N ILE A 145 -15.12 -3.16 -12.57
CA ILE A 145 -15.51 -4.38 -11.83
C ILE A 145 -16.26 -4.12 -10.52
N GLY A 146 -16.56 -2.86 -10.18
CA GLY A 146 -17.25 -2.51 -8.92
C GLY A 146 -16.38 -2.64 -7.67
N TRP A 147 -15.07 -2.91 -7.79
CA TRP A 147 -14.19 -3.13 -6.65
C TRP A 147 -13.83 -1.84 -5.92
N SER A 148 -13.83 -1.92 -4.61
CA SER A 148 -13.23 -0.96 -3.68
C SER A 148 -12.72 -1.71 -2.46
N PRO A 149 -11.64 -1.26 -1.79
CA PRO A 149 -11.18 -1.89 -0.56
C PRO A 149 -12.25 -1.81 0.51
N GLN A 150 -12.40 -2.87 1.30
CA GLN A 150 -13.40 -2.97 2.36
C GLN A 150 -12.78 -2.86 3.74
N THR A 151 -11.48 -3.17 3.87
CA THR A 151 -10.74 -3.17 5.12
C THR A 151 -10.16 -1.79 5.39
N SER A 152 -10.56 -1.14 6.48
CA SER A 152 -9.95 0.13 6.93
C SER A 152 -8.50 -0.09 7.34
N ILE A 153 -7.69 0.98 7.35
CA ILE A 153 -6.29 0.88 7.79
C ILE A 153 -6.21 0.38 9.25
N GLU A 154 -7.09 0.83 10.13
CA GLU A 154 -7.12 0.41 11.53
C GLU A 154 -7.43 -1.08 11.67
N GLU A 155 -8.43 -1.58 10.96
CA GLU A 155 -8.82 -2.99 10.97
C GLU A 155 -7.69 -3.88 10.43
N GLY A 156 -7.10 -3.55 9.29
CA GLY A 156 -5.98 -4.30 8.73
C GLY A 156 -4.74 -4.30 9.63
N LEU A 157 -4.46 -3.20 10.35
CA LEU A 157 -3.38 -3.16 11.35
C LEU A 157 -3.69 -4.04 12.56
N ARG A 158 -4.95 -4.10 13.04
CA ARG A 158 -5.35 -5.03 14.12
C ARG A 158 -5.15 -6.48 13.72
N ILE A 159 -5.55 -6.86 12.50
CA ILE A 159 -5.31 -8.22 11.98
C ILE A 159 -3.81 -8.49 11.91
N LEU A 160 -3.04 -7.62 11.25
CA LEU A 160 -1.59 -7.79 11.10
C LEU A 160 -0.88 -7.99 12.43
N ILE A 161 -1.21 -7.19 13.45
CA ILE A 161 -0.56 -7.21 14.76
C ILE A 161 -0.98 -8.44 15.58
N SER A 162 -2.23 -8.91 15.43
CA SER A 162 -2.71 -10.10 16.18
C SER A 162 -2.07 -11.39 15.71
N GLU A 163 -1.49 -11.43 14.53
CA GLU A 163 -0.86 -12.60 13.93
C GLU A 163 0.67 -12.61 14.01
N THR A 164 1.24 -11.56 14.61
CA THR A 164 2.70 -11.37 14.75
C THR A 164 3.16 -11.53 16.18
#